data_fbd29b4317bed31579ce04a4f65f9cc9
#
_entry.id   fbd29b4317bed31579ce04a4f65f9cc9
#
_cell.length_a   1.000
_cell.length_b   1.000
_cell.length_c   1.000
_cell.angle_alpha   90.00
_cell.angle_beta   90.00
_cell.angle_gamma   90.00
#
_symmetry.space_group_name_H-M   'P 1'
#
loop_
_entity.id
_entity.type
_entity.pdbx_description
1 polymer ?
#
loop_
_entity_poly.entity_id
_entity_poly.type
_entity_poly.pdbx_seq_one_letter_code
_entity_poly.pdbx_strand_id
1 'polypeptide(L)'
;IRQVRRTPDEAVVNGLIAQHHYLGYGQSVGEHLKYLVTAGGRPIACFCWSSAARHLGPRDRFIGWSPEARRANVRLVAYQSRFLILPWVRVPHLASHLLGRMAAQLSADWQRLYSHPIYFTETFVDSLRYRGTCYRAANWTELGLTTGRGNNCPTKRPNRSLKQVWVYALVKDFRRRLSMVA
;
A
#
# COMPACT_ATOMS: atom_id res chain seq x y z
N ILE A 1 -3.89 9.45 -13.23
CA ILE A 1 -3.57 8.15 -12.61
C ILE A 1 -4.40 7.10 -13.31
N ARG A 2 -3.77 6.12 -13.94
CA ARG A 2 -4.43 5.07 -14.71
C ARG A 2 -4.08 3.69 -14.13
N GLN A 3 -5.08 2.88 -13.87
CA GLN A 3 -4.90 1.49 -13.50
C GLN A 3 -4.44 0.70 -14.73
N VAL A 4 -3.36 -0.09 -14.59
CA VAL A 4 -2.71 -0.79 -15.72
C VAL A 4 -2.59 -2.31 -15.53
N ARG A 5 -3.08 -2.87 -14.44
CA ARG A 5 -3.11 -4.33 -14.22
C ARG A 5 -3.92 -5.02 -15.33
N ARG A 6 -3.38 -6.05 -15.95
CA ARG A 6 -3.96 -6.77 -17.10
C ARG A 6 -4.06 -5.92 -18.38
N THR A 7 -3.17 -4.93 -18.53
CA THR A 7 -3.00 -4.18 -19.78
C THR A 7 -1.54 -4.23 -20.24
N PRO A 8 -1.21 -3.89 -21.49
CA PRO A 8 0.18 -3.83 -21.98
C PRO A 8 1.08 -2.90 -21.15
N ASP A 9 0.52 -1.82 -20.59
CA ASP A 9 1.26 -0.85 -19.77
C ASP A 9 1.68 -1.38 -18.40
N GLU A 10 1.18 -2.56 -17.99
CA GLU A 10 1.66 -3.20 -16.76
C GLU A 10 3.16 -3.49 -16.83
N ALA A 11 3.68 -3.86 -18.00
CA ALA A 11 5.10 -4.10 -18.22
C ALA A 11 5.93 -2.83 -18.03
N VAL A 12 5.40 -1.67 -18.42
CA VAL A 12 6.07 -0.36 -18.20
C VAL A 12 6.24 -0.10 -16.71
N VAL A 13 5.19 -0.28 -15.91
CA VAL A 13 5.26 -0.11 -14.45
C VAL A 13 6.27 -1.08 -13.83
N ASN A 14 6.27 -2.35 -14.26
CA ASN A 14 7.23 -3.34 -13.77
C ASN A 14 8.68 -2.93 -14.05
N GLY A 15 8.97 -2.47 -15.26
CA GLY A 15 10.29 -1.98 -15.66
C GLY A 15 10.73 -0.76 -14.87
N LEU A 16 9.86 0.24 -14.72
CA LEU A 16 10.14 1.45 -13.93
C LEU A 16 10.41 1.14 -12.45
N ILE A 17 9.64 0.24 -11.85
CA ILE A 17 9.86 -0.20 -10.47
C ILE A 17 11.17 -1.01 -10.35
N ALA A 18 11.45 -1.91 -11.29
CA ALA A 18 12.68 -2.69 -11.28
C ALA A 18 13.93 -1.79 -11.36
N GLN A 19 13.88 -0.77 -12.18
CA GLN A 19 15.01 0.11 -12.44
C GLN A 19 15.21 1.19 -11.37
N HIS A 20 14.13 1.75 -10.81
CA HIS A 20 14.20 2.98 -10.01
C HIS A 20 13.74 2.85 -8.56
N HIS A 21 13.05 1.75 -8.18
CA HIS A 21 12.64 1.59 -6.79
C HIS A 21 13.67 0.78 -6.00
N TYR A 22 14.07 1.26 -4.80
CA TYR A 22 15.14 0.66 -3.97
C TYR A 22 14.90 -0.81 -3.57
N LEU A 23 13.66 -1.27 -3.54
CA LEU A 23 13.31 -2.68 -3.32
C LEU A 23 13.22 -3.49 -4.62
N GLY A 24 13.40 -2.84 -5.78
CA GLY A 24 13.19 -3.47 -7.06
C GLY A 24 11.76 -3.98 -7.30
N TYR A 25 11.58 -4.65 -8.41
CA TYR A 25 10.33 -5.33 -8.75
C TYR A 25 10.28 -6.71 -8.07
N GLY A 26 9.10 -7.07 -7.60
CA GLY A 26 8.77 -8.41 -7.14
C GLY A 26 7.36 -8.76 -7.59
N GLN A 27 7.16 -9.97 -8.10
CA GLN A 27 5.84 -10.43 -8.52
C GLN A 27 4.91 -10.49 -7.32
N SER A 28 3.80 -9.76 -7.38
CA SER A 28 2.75 -9.83 -6.37
C SER A 28 1.97 -11.14 -6.52
N VAL A 29 1.67 -11.77 -5.39
CA VAL A 29 0.81 -12.97 -5.31
C VAL A 29 -0.58 -12.53 -4.83
N GLY A 30 -1.62 -13.12 -5.40
CA GLY A 30 -3.00 -12.77 -5.08
C GLY A 30 -3.49 -11.48 -5.73
N GLU A 31 -4.48 -10.86 -5.11
CA GLU A 31 -5.08 -9.63 -5.62
C GLU A 31 -4.09 -8.45 -5.52
N HIS A 32 -3.92 -7.75 -6.63
CA HIS A 32 -3.02 -6.60 -6.70
C HIS A 32 -3.37 -5.66 -7.84
N LEU A 33 -3.11 -4.37 -7.66
CA LEU A 33 -3.28 -3.34 -8.67
C LEU A 33 -1.97 -2.59 -8.90
N LYS A 34 -1.78 -2.14 -10.13
CA LYS A 34 -0.66 -1.30 -10.54
C LYS A 34 -1.19 -0.07 -11.25
N TYR A 35 -0.54 1.05 -11.00
CA TYR A 35 -0.92 2.33 -11.57
C TYR A 35 0.27 3.03 -12.18
N LEU A 36 0.05 3.56 -13.38
CA LEU A 36 0.94 4.50 -14.04
C LEU A 36 0.37 5.90 -13.92
N VAL A 37 1.18 6.83 -13.45
CA VAL A 37 0.84 8.25 -13.39
C VAL A 37 1.61 8.97 -14.47
N THR A 38 0.90 9.73 -15.30
CA THR A 38 1.47 10.50 -16.40
C THR A 38 1.09 11.97 -16.29
N ALA A 39 1.98 12.85 -16.80
CA ALA A 39 1.72 14.25 -17.05
C ALA A 39 2.26 14.62 -18.42
N GLY A 40 1.44 15.23 -19.28
CA GLY A 40 1.81 15.52 -20.67
C GLY A 40 2.28 14.28 -21.44
N GLY A 41 1.64 13.12 -21.23
CA GLY A 41 2.00 11.85 -21.86
C GLY A 41 3.24 11.15 -21.27
N ARG A 42 3.98 11.77 -20.37
CA ARG A 42 5.22 11.23 -19.78
C ARG A 42 4.96 10.58 -18.43
N PRO A 43 5.53 9.39 -18.13
CA PRO A 43 5.50 8.80 -16.82
C PRO A 43 6.14 9.70 -15.76
N ILE A 44 5.45 9.89 -14.63
CA ILE A 44 5.93 10.69 -13.50
C ILE A 44 5.96 9.92 -12.18
N ALA A 45 5.10 8.90 -12.03
CA ALA A 45 5.06 8.09 -10.82
C ALA A 45 4.43 6.71 -11.09
N CYS A 46 4.67 5.77 -10.18
CA CYS A 46 4.06 4.45 -10.15
C CYS A 46 3.55 4.10 -8.76
N PHE A 47 2.42 3.35 -8.71
CA PHE A 47 1.93 2.70 -7.49
C PHE A 47 1.76 1.21 -7.72
N CYS A 48 2.12 0.40 -6.72
CA CYS A 48 1.76 -1.00 -6.64
C CYS A 48 1.05 -1.28 -5.32
N TRP A 49 -0.10 -1.89 -5.41
CA TRP A 49 -0.93 -2.31 -4.30
C TRP A 49 -1.10 -3.82 -4.33
N SER A 50 -1.21 -4.44 -3.18
CA SER A 50 -1.45 -5.89 -3.06
C SER A 50 -2.32 -6.17 -1.83
N SER A 51 -2.73 -7.43 -1.67
CA SER A 51 -3.40 -7.89 -0.46
C SER A 51 -2.52 -7.63 0.77
N ALA A 52 -3.17 -7.24 1.87
CA ALA A 52 -2.50 -6.97 3.14
C ALA A 52 -1.98 -8.24 3.81
N ALA A 53 -1.00 -8.09 4.70
CA ALA A 53 -0.52 -9.18 5.52
C ALA A 53 -1.64 -9.72 6.43
N ARG A 54 -1.72 -11.05 6.58
CA ARG A 54 -2.73 -11.69 7.44
C ARG A 54 -2.66 -11.21 8.90
N HIS A 55 -1.45 -10.92 9.38
CA HIS A 55 -1.19 -10.44 10.73
C HIS A 55 -0.25 -9.24 10.69
N LEU A 56 -0.65 -8.17 11.33
CA LEU A 56 0.17 -6.97 11.52
C LEU A 56 -0.23 -6.32 12.86
N GLY A 57 0.54 -6.57 13.90
CA GLY A 57 0.20 -6.18 15.28
C GLY A 57 -0.23 -4.72 15.43
N PRO A 58 0.53 -3.71 14.95
CA PRO A 58 0.11 -2.31 15.05
C PRO A 58 -1.23 -2.03 14.38
N ARG A 59 -1.47 -2.52 13.15
CA ARG A 59 -2.74 -2.37 12.43
C ARG A 59 -3.88 -3.07 13.16
N ASP A 60 -3.67 -4.32 13.59
CA ASP A 60 -4.70 -5.14 14.21
C ASP A 60 -5.21 -4.50 15.51
N ARG A 61 -4.30 -3.95 16.33
CA ARG A 61 -4.66 -3.15 17.51
C ARG A 61 -5.39 -1.85 17.17
N PHE A 62 -4.96 -1.17 16.11
CA PHE A 62 -5.57 0.11 15.69
C PHE A 62 -7.00 -0.07 15.18
N ILE A 63 -7.27 -1.14 14.43
CA ILE A 63 -8.62 -1.50 13.97
C ILE A 63 -9.47 -1.99 15.13
N GLY A 64 -8.92 -2.82 16.03
CA GLY A 64 -9.61 -3.38 17.20
C GLY A 64 -10.52 -4.56 16.86
N TRP A 65 -10.28 -5.26 15.75
CA TRP A 65 -11.08 -6.41 15.33
C TRP A 65 -10.70 -7.70 16.06
N SER A 66 -11.65 -8.63 16.15
CA SER A 66 -11.40 -9.98 16.65
C SER A 66 -10.56 -10.81 15.67
N PRO A 67 -9.95 -11.93 16.10
CA PRO A 67 -9.27 -12.85 15.19
C PRO A 67 -10.19 -13.39 14.08
N GLU A 68 -11.48 -13.61 14.37
CA GLU A 68 -12.49 -14.06 13.41
C GLU A 68 -12.78 -12.99 12.38
N ALA A 69 -13.09 -11.76 12.83
CA ALA A 69 -13.31 -10.61 11.95
C ALA A 69 -12.10 -10.32 11.07
N ARG A 70 -10.87 -10.41 11.62
CA ARG A 70 -9.66 -10.27 10.83
C ARG A 70 -9.56 -11.33 9.74
N ARG A 71 -9.79 -12.60 10.04
CA ARG A 71 -9.76 -13.68 9.02
C ARG A 71 -10.75 -13.43 7.89
N ALA A 72 -11.95 -12.99 8.21
CA ALA A 72 -13.00 -12.69 7.23
C ALA A 72 -12.69 -11.45 6.40
N ASN A 73 -12.17 -10.38 7.03
CA ASN A 73 -12.17 -9.03 6.48
C ASN A 73 -10.78 -8.49 6.09
N VAL A 74 -9.67 -9.20 6.34
CA VAL A 74 -8.33 -8.75 5.93
C VAL A 74 -8.22 -8.50 4.42
N ARG A 75 -9.03 -9.15 3.60
CA ARG A 75 -9.15 -8.91 2.14
C ARG A 75 -9.64 -7.50 1.81
N LEU A 76 -10.33 -6.82 2.74
CA LEU A 76 -10.82 -5.44 2.58
C LEU A 76 -9.76 -4.38 2.97
N VAL A 77 -8.52 -4.84 3.20
CA VAL A 77 -7.34 -4.01 3.48
C VAL A 77 -6.35 -4.16 2.34
N ALA A 78 -5.87 -3.06 1.77
CA ALA A 78 -4.84 -3.07 0.74
C ALA A 78 -3.49 -2.60 1.29
N TYR A 79 -2.43 -3.28 0.88
CA TYR A 79 -1.05 -2.92 1.17
C TYR A 79 -0.41 -2.20 -0.01
N GLN A 80 0.07 -0.96 0.21
CA GLN A 80 0.89 -0.25 -0.77
C GLN A 80 2.31 -0.82 -0.75
N SER A 81 2.59 -1.71 -1.69
CA SER A 81 3.87 -2.42 -1.74
C SER A 81 5.00 -1.61 -2.39
N ARG A 82 4.65 -0.71 -3.32
CA ARG A 82 5.58 0.22 -3.97
C ARG A 82 4.89 1.56 -4.22
N PHE A 83 5.62 2.64 -3.97
CA PHE A 83 5.30 3.98 -4.40
C PHE A 83 6.59 4.64 -4.89
N LEU A 84 6.60 5.10 -6.11
CA LEU A 84 7.76 5.68 -6.78
C LEU A 84 7.37 6.98 -7.46
N ILE A 85 8.01 8.08 -7.08
CA ILE A 85 8.14 9.27 -7.93
C ILE A 85 9.40 9.07 -8.77
N LEU A 86 9.30 9.21 -10.08
CA LEU A 86 10.41 8.93 -10.97
C LEU A 86 11.56 9.97 -10.79
N PRO A 87 12.83 9.56 -10.92
CA PRO A 87 13.97 10.38 -10.49
C PRO A 87 14.11 11.72 -11.26
N TRP A 88 13.54 11.82 -12.45
CA TRP A 88 13.56 13.07 -13.25
C TRP A 88 12.43 14.04 -12.88
N VAL A 89 11.52 13.67 -11.96
CA VAL A 89 10.39 14.50 -11.56
C VAL A 89 10.73 15.30 -10.31
N ARG A 90 10.68 16.63 -10.43
CA ARG A 90 10.98 17.56 -9.33
C ARG A 90 9.82 18.54 -9.15
N VAL A 91 8.73 18.03 -8.56
CA VAL A 91 7.54 18.82 -8.28
C VAL A 91 7.29 18.79 -6.77
N PRO A 92 7.32 19.92 -6.08
CA PRO A 92 7.04 19.99 -4.65
C PRO A 92 5.67 19.39 -4.32
N HIS A 93 5.58 18.70 -3.20
CA HIS A 93 4.35 18.08 -2.67
C HIS A 93 3.65 17.05 -3.57
N LEU A 94 4.24 16.69 -4.73
CA LEU A 94 3.63 15.76 -5.67
C LEU A 94 3.27 14.42 -5.01
N ALA A 95 4.15 13.89 -4.17
CA ALA A 95 3.92 12.59 -3.53
C ALA A 95 2.65 12.58 -2.66
N SER A 96 2.48 13.56 -1.78
CA SER A 96 1.27 13.66 -0.94
C SER A 96 0.00 13.94 -1.75
N HIS A 97 0.11 14.78 -2.80
CA HIS A 97 -1.00 15.01 -3.73
C HIS A 97 -1.45 13.72 -4.42
N LEU A 98 -0.50 12.93 -4.94
CA LEU A 98 -0.81 11.67 -5.60
C LEU A 98 -1.36 10.61 -4.63
N LEU A 99 -0.88 10.56 -3.37
CA LEU A 99 -1.43 9.69 -2.34
C LEU A 99 -2.91 10.00 -2.07
N GLY A 100 -3.28 11.28 -1.94
CA GLY A 100 -4.67 11.69 -1.76
C GLY A 100 -5.56 11.31 -2.94
N ARG A 101 -5.09 11.54 -4.18
CA ARG A 101 -5.81 11.13 -5.40
C ARG A 101 -5.95 9.61 -5.52
N MET A 102 -4.90 8.88 -5.13
CA MET A 102 -4.93 7.42 -5.18
C MET A 102 -5.94 6.85 -4.18
N ALA A 103 -6.02 7.42 -2.97
CA ALA A 103 -7.01 7.02 -1.96
C ALA A 103 -8.46 7.18 -2.46
N ALA A 104 -8.74 8.19 -3.28
CA ALA A 104 -10.08 8.45 -3.80
C ALA A 104 -10.54 7.40 -4.84
N GLN A 105 -9.62 6.74 -5.57
CA GLN A 105 -10.00 5.83 -6.66
C GLN A 105 -9.74 4.34 -6.35
N LEU A 106 -8.84 4.02 -5.39
CA LEU A 106 -8.35 2.66 -5.16
C LEU A 106 -9.49 1.65 -4.91
N SER A 107 -10.43 2.00 -4.03
CA SER A 107 -11.53 1.08 -3.66
C SER A 107 -12.45 0.77 -4.84
N ALA A 108 -12.78 1.76 -5.67
CA ALA A 108 -13.60 1.56 -6.87
C ALA A 108 -12.89 0.68 -7.90
N ASP A 109 -11.60 0.88 -8.12
CA ASP A 109 -10.80 0.06 -9.03
C ASP A 109 -10.68 -1.38 -8.53
N TRP A 110 -10.53 -1.57 -7.22
CA TRP A 110 -10.48 -2.91 -6.61
C TRP A 110 -11.81 -3.63 -6.73
N GLN A 111 -12.92 -2.93 -6.43
CA GLN A 111 -14.28 -3.44 -6.61
C GLN A 111 -14.54 -3.89 -8.05
N ARG A 112 -14.07 -3.12 -9.04
CA ARG A 112 -14.23 -3.45 -10.46
C ARG A 112 -13.48 -4.72 -10.86
N LEU A 113 -12.27 -4.96 -10.32
CA LEU A 113 -11.42 -6.11 -10.70
C LEU A 113 -11.66 -7.36 -9.87
N TYR A 114 -12.03 -7.20 -8.58
CA TYR A 114 -12.07 -8.29 -7.61
C TYR A 114 -13.41 -8.45 -6.90
N SER A 115 -14.42 -7.66 -7.27
CA SER A 115 -15.80 -7.75 -6.78
C SER A 115 -15.96 -7.51 -5.27
N HIS A 116 -15.00 -6.80 -4.64
CA HIS A 116 -15.14 -6.31 -3.27
C HIS A 116 -14.39 -4.98 -3.07
N PRO A 117 -14.83 -4.12 -2.14
CA PRO A 117 -14.19 -2.84 -1.86
C PRO A 117 -12.93 -3.00 -1.01
N ILE A 118 -12.15 -1.91 -0.93
CA ILE A 118 -11.13 -1.70 0.09
C ILE A 118 -11.60 -0.58 1.02
N TYR A 119 -11.53 -0.82 2.32
CA TYR A 119 -11.92 0.16 3.36
C TYR A 119 -10.74 0.78 4.06
N PHE A 120 -9.57 0.13 4.00
CA PHE A 120 -8.40 0.52 4.76
C PHE A 120 -7.12 0.21 3.99
N THR A 121 -6.10 1.04 4.17
CA THR A 121 -4.81 0.84 3.50
C THR A 121 -3.66 0.88 4.49
N GLU A 122 -2.60 0.15 4.17
CA GLU A 122 -1.35 0.13 4.93
C GLU A 122 -0.13 0.24 4.04
N THR A 123 0.97 0.73 4.58
CA THR A 123 2.30 0.70 3.95
C THR A 123 3.41 0.63 4.99
N PHE A 124 4.61 0.25 4.54
CA PHE A 124 5.80 0.16 5.38
C PHE A 124 6.90 1.08 4.85
N VAL A 125 7.31 2.04 5.67
CA VAL A 125 8.38 2.98 5.35
C VAL A 125 9.66 2.57 6.07
N ASP A 126 10.73 2.38 5.32
CA ASP A 126 12.06 2.10 5.88
C ASP A 126 12.62 3.39 6.50
N SER A 127 12.63 3.46 7.82
CA SER A 127 13.04 4.65 8.59
C SER A 127 14.52 5.00 8.43
N LEU A 128 15.36 4.06 7.99
CA LEU A 128 16.75 4.32 7.68
C LEU A 128 16.91 5.13 6.37
N ARG A 129 15.91 5.09 5.49
CA ARG A 129 15.93 5.74 4.18
C ARG A 129 14.98 6.92 4.06
N TYR A 130 13.81 6.85 4.69
CA TYR A 130 12.72 7.78 4.50
C TYR A 130 12.03 8.17 5.82
N ARG A 131 11.60 9.41 5.92
CA ARG A 131 10.91 9.97 7.10
C ARG A 131 9.39 9.84 7.06
N GLY A 132 8.81 9.28 6.01
CA GLY A 132 7.35 9.18 5.85
C GLY A 132 6.60 10.50 5.69
N THR A 133 7.29 11.60 5.39
CA THR A 133 6.72 12.97 5.36
C THR A 133 5.58 13.12 4.36
N CYS A 134 5.65 12.45 3.20
CA CYS A 134 4.56 12.48 2.21
C CYS A 134 3.29 11.78 2.72
N TYR A 135 3.41 10.73 3.50
CA TYR A 135 2.29 10.03 4.13
C TYR A 135 1.63 10.92 5.19
N ARG A 136 2.44 11.53 6.07
CA ARG A 136 1.93 12.50 7.06
C ARG A 136 1.20 13.65 6.39
N ALA A 137 1.78 14.24 5.33
CA ALA A 137 1.16 15.32 4.57
C ALA A 137 -0.10 14.90 3.80
N ALA A 138 -0.29 13.60 3.55
CA ALA A 138 -1.50 13.01 2.97
C ALA A 138 -2.47 12.46 4.04
N ASN A 139 -2.33 12.89 5.30
CA ASN A 139 -3.18 12.50 6.44
C ASN A 139 -3.17 10.99 6.78
N TRP A 140 -2.10 10.29 6.45
CA TRP A 140 -1.87 8.94 6.94
C TRP A 140 -1.44 8.97 8.41
N THR A 141 -1.80 7.95 9.16
CA THR A 141 -1.46 7.78 10.57
C THR A 141 -0.30 6.80 10.73
N GLU A 142 0.73 7.20 11.48
CA GLU A 142 1.82 6.30 11.88
C GLU A 142 1.40 5.49 13.11
N LEU A 143 1.56 4.16 13.04
CA LEU A 143 1.17 3.22 14.11
C LEU A 143 2.37 2.63 14.88
N GLY A 144 3.58 3.09 14.60
CA GLY A 144 4.81 2.56 15.18
C GLY A 144 5.56 1.63 14.23
N LEU A 145 6.37 0.72 14.77
CA LEU A 145 7.32 -0.08 14.02
C LEU A 145 6.86 -1.53 13.82
N THR A 146 7.30 -2.13 12.73
CA THR A 146 7.23 -3.59 12.53
C THR A 146 8.20 -4.30 13.48
N THR A 147 8.00 -5.59 13.66
CA THR A 147 8.89 -6.41 14.52
C THR A 147 10.23 -6.78 13.85
N GLY A 148 10.44 -6.39 12.58
CA GLY A 148 11.62 -6.80 11.80
C GLY A 148 11.66 -8.28 11.45
N ARG A 149 10.58 -9.03 11.67
CA ARG A 149 10.48 -10.46 11.31
C ARG A 149 9.92 -10.58 9.89
N GLY A 150 10.64 -11.28 9.02
CA GLY A 150 10.09 -11.66 7.72
C GLY A 150 9.02 -12.76 7.86
N ASN A 151 8.07 -12.81 6.91
CA ASN A 151 6.97 -13.80 6.92
C ASN A 151 7.45 -15.27 7.02
N ASN A 152 8.65 -15.57 6.52
CA ASN A 152 9.25 -16.91 6.48
C ASN A 152 10.45 -17.03 7.42
N CYS A 153 10.48 -16.32 8.55
CA CYS A 153 11.58 -16.41 9.50
C CYS A 153 11.37 -17.60 10.46
N PRO A 154 12.09 -18.72 10.29
CA PRO A 154 11.89 -19.92 11.10
C PRO A 154 12.31 -19.71 12.57
N THR A 155 13.25 -18.80 12.83
CA THR A 155 13.82 -18.57 14.16
C THR A 155 13.05 -17.59 15.03
N LYS A 156 11.98 -16.94 14.50
CA LYS A 156 11.24 -15.84 15.14
C LYS A 156 12.11 -14.63 15.56
N ARG A 157 13.37 -14.56 15.16
CA ARG A 157 14.27 -13.43 15.41
C ARG A 157 14.13 -12.37 14.31
N PRO A 158 14.33 -11.07 14.61
CA PRO A 158 14.39 -10.04 13.57
C PRO A 158 15.48 -10.36 12.55
N ASN A 159 15.12 -10.38 11.27
CA ASN A 159 16.02 -10.63 10.15
C ASN A 159 15.89 -9.57 9.04
N ARG A 160 15.15 -8.49 9.31
CA ARG A 160 14.92 -7.36 8.41
C ARG A 160 14.96 -6.05 9.18
N SER A 161 15.21 -4.95 8.48
CA SER A 161 15.10 -3.60 9.06
C SER A 161 13.71 -3.35 9.64
N LEU A 162 13.66 -2.60 10.75
CA LEU A 162 12.41 -2.09 11.30
C LEU A 162 11.83 -1.07 10.33
N LYS A 163 10.52 -1.13 10.12
CA LYS A 163 9.81 -0.19 9.26
C LYS A 163 8.68 0.47 10.01
N GLN A 164 8.47 1.75 9.76
CA GLN A 164 7.28 2.44 10.22
C GLN A 164 6.05 1.90 9.50
N VAL A 165 5.00 1.64 10.26
CA VAL A 165 3.69 1.24 9.74
C VAL A 165 2.83 2.48 9.59
N TRP A 166 2.45 2.79 8.37
CA TRP A 166 1.56 3.89 8.04
C TRP A 166 0.24 3.34 7.52
N VAL A 167 -0.87 3.96 7.93
CA VAL A 167 -2.22 3.52 7.56
C VAL A 167 -3.10 4.69 7.16
N TYR A 168 -4.09 4.40 6.31
CA TYR A 168 -5.10 5.38 5.92
C TYR A 168 -6.48 4.70 5.77
N ALA A 169 -7.50 5.28 6.41
CA ALA A 169 -8.87 4.82 6.29
C ALA A 169 -9.53 5.44 5.05
N LEU A 170 -10.02 4.61 4.13
CA LEU A 170 -10.74 5.07 2.94
C LEU A 170 -12.20 5.42 3.25
N VAL A 171 -12.75 4.92 4.36
CA VAL A 171 -14.11 5.20 4.84
C VAL A 171 -14.09 5.53 6.33
N LYS A 172 -14.97 6.42 6.77
CA LYS A 172 -15.01 6.87 8.18
C LYS A 172 -15.35 5.74 9.15
N ASP A 173 -16.24 4.85 8.77
CA ASP A 173 -16.75 3.74 9.59
C ASP A 173 -15.95 2.42 9.39
N PHE A 174 -14.68 2.52 8.99
CA PHE A 174 -13.84 1.36 8.67
C PHE A 174 -13.75 0.34 9.82
N ARG A 175 -13.71 0.79 11.09
CA ARG A 175 -13.65 -0.13 12.24
C ARG A 175 -14.89 -1.00 12.31
N ARG A 176 -16.07 -0.40 12.19
CA ARG A 176 -17.33 -1.14 12.15
C ARG A 176 -17.33 -2.15 11.02
N ARG A 177 -17.03 -1.72 9.79
CA ARG A 177 -17.03 -2.61 8.60
C ARG A 177 -16.04 -3.76 8.71
N LEU A 178 -14.84 -3.48 9.22
CA LEU A 178 -13.79 -4.50 9.36
C LEU A 178 -13.99 -5.42 10.54
N SER A 179 -14.83 -5.06 11.53
CA SER A 179 -15.13 -5.88 12.72
C SER A 179 -16.41 -6.72 12.58
N MET A 180 -17.19 -6.53 11.52
CA MET A 180 -18.38 -7.36 11.25
C MET A 180 -17.94 -8.77 10.82
N VAL A 181 -18.54 -9.78 11.43
CA VAL A 181 -18.46 -11.18 10.99
C VAL A 181 -19.81 -11.50 10.37
N ALA A 182 -19.80 -11.88 9.07
CA ALA A 182 -21.00 -12.32 8.39
C ALA A 182 -21.37 -13.75 8.83
#